data_e6ab368c72ec850b70d75f7fb09cc4be
#
_entry.id   e6ab368c72ec850b70d75f7fb09cc4be
#
_cell.length_a   1.000
_cell.length_b   1.000
_cell.length_c   1.000
_cell.angle_alpha   90.00
_cell.angle_beta   90.00
_cell.angle_gamma   90.00
#
_symmetry.space_group_name_H-M   'P 1'
#
loop_
_entity.id
_entity.type
_entity.pdbx_description
1 polymer ?
#
loop_
_entity_poly.entity_id
_entity_poly.type
_entity_poly.pdbx_seq_one_letter_code
_entity_poly.pdbx_strand_id
1 'polypeptide(L)'
;MKNVENKFTEVASDARFRFFGNVCVTASNDTPPPPSSLAVNVPITDLAPYYTHVLFAYGANEARPLGVPGSGRRELRNVYPALDFVEWYNGHPDAHDPAIEDAYSLNRVDGSKIHRAAIVGAGNVALDVARVLLRQCPSVPAGESLAKTDVPQPVLDRLATWEIEEVNLYVRRGAPHLAFTNKELREMMGLPHVAFRPLPADLLDTGLEQVSKLAEAGQKRAMTRLLGQLKKGSKLSYNESQFPRWGLHLLRSPAALHGDGATPPALASVDWNVTQISEQGRAVTQGETVRSDEDLLISSVGYRSEALRGETDSAMQVPFDETRCVIPNIRNRVVDEEGQPIPGMFVSGWLATGPVGVIVSTMFDAFGVADEMVKEWRASSIPTLCGAAGHDEALRDTPEALQGQRTVSFDQWRVIDEAERQRGEALGKTREKFLTVAEMLKVVE
;
A
#
# COMPACT_ATOMS: atom_id res chain seq x y z
N MET A 1 13.64 -1.01 -9.97
CA MET A 1 12.67 -0.47 -10.91
C MET A 1 11.77 -1.61 -11.39
N LYS A 2 10.47 -1.43 -11.37
CA LYS A 2 9.51 -2.47 -11.77
C LYS A 2 9.38 -2.43 -13.30
N ASN A 3 9.92 -3.41 -14.01
CA ASN A 3 9.91 -3.48 -15.48
C ASN A 3 8.49 -3.45 -16.11
N VAL A 4 7.44 -3.49 -15.30
CA VAL A 4 6.04 -3.38 -15.75
C VAL A 4 5.75 -2.03 -16.38
N GLU A 5 6.41 -0.96 -15.91
CA GLU A 5 6.26 0.41 -16.44
C GLU A 5 6.48 0.48 -17.95
N ASN A 6 7.50 -0.20 -18.46
CA ASN A 6 7.83 -0.18 -19.89
C ASN A 6 6.74 -0.80 -20.78
N LYS A 7 5.95 -1.75 -20.25
CA LYS A 7 4.86 -2.38 -20.99
C LYS A 7 3.67 -1.43 -21.24
N PHE A 8 3.44 -0.48 -20.36
CA PHE A 8 2.38 0.51 -20.57
C PHE A 8 2.67 1.41 -21.77
N THR A 9 3.92 1.79 -21.98
CA THR A 9 4.33 2.57 -23.16
C THR A 9 4.10 1.80 -24.46
N GLU A 10 4.38 0.50 -24.47
CA GLU A 10 4.11 -0.37 -25.62
C GLU A 10 2.60 -0.46 -25.92
N VAL A 11 1.78 -0.75 -24.89
CA VAL A 11 0.31 -0.83 -25.03
C VAL A 11 -0.27 0.52 -25.48
N ALA A 12 0.21 1.62 -24.94
CA ALA A 12 -0.28 2.95 -25.25
C ALA A 12 0.04 3.42 -26.69
N SER A 13 0.97 2.75 -27.38
CA SER A 13 1.24 3.00 -28.80
C SER A 13 0.20 2.39 -29.75
N ASP A 14 -0.67 1.49 -29.26
CA ASP A 14 -1.74 0.90 -30.05
C ASP A 14 -2.90 1.88 -30.19
N ALA A 15 -3.34 2.16 -31.41
CA ALA A 15 -4.42 3.11 -31.69
C ALA A 15 -5.79 2.70 -31.07
N ARG A 16 -5.95 1.46 -30.66
CA ARG A 16 -7.15 0.96 -29.95
C ARG A 16 -7.13 1.29 -28.48
N PHE A 17 -5.96 1.61 -27.89
CA PHE A 17 -5.83 1.97 -26.49
C PHE A 17 -6.19 3.43 -26.27
N ARG A 18 -7.03 3.69 -25.26
CA ARG A 18 -7.36 5.04 -24.80
C ARG A 18 -7.10 5.12 -23.29
N PHE A 19 -6.47 6.20 -22.88
CA PHE A 19 -6.22 6.48 -21.47
C PHE A 19 -6.97 7.75 -21.07
N PHE A 20 -7.69 7.67 -19.97
CA PHE A 20 -8.40 8.79 -19.35
C PHE A 20 -7.91 8.95 -17.91
N GLY A 21 -6.86 9.72 -17.73
CA GLY A 21 -6.37 10.12 -16.40
C GLY A 21 -7.19 11.27 -15.83
N ASN A 22 -7.01 11.55 -14.55
CA ASN A 22 -7.78 12.53 -13.79
C ASN A 22 -9.30 12.24 -13.78
N VAL A 23 -9.67 10.95 -13.79
CA VAL A 23 -11.05 10.47 -13.74
C VAL A 23 -11.25 9.58 -12.54
N CYS A 24 -12.27 9.88 -11.74
CA CYS A 24 -12.71 9.05 -10.62
C CYS A 24 -14.04 8.39 -11.01
N VAL A 25 -14.03 7.07 -11.15
CA VAL A 25 -15.25 6.29 -11.42
C VAL A 25 -15.98 6.05 -10.10
N THR A 26 -17.26 6.39 -10.05
CA THR A 26 -18.12 6.29 -8.86
C THR A 26 -19.32 5.37 -9.12
N ALA A 27 -20.04 4.98 -8.06
CA ALA A 27 -21.27 4.21 -8.19
C ALA A 27 -22.45 5.08 -8.66
N SER A 28 -22.46 6.37 -8.26
CA SER A 28 -23.54 7.31 -8.59
C SER A 28 -23.03 8.73 -8.76
N ASN A 29 -23.89 9.60 -9.32
CA ASN A 29 -23.62 11.02 -9.51
C ASN A 29 -23.52 11.82 -8.21
N ASP A 30 -24.15 11.36 -7.13
CA ASP A 30 -24.23 12.08 -5.85
C ASP A 30 -22.99 11.86 -4.97
N THR A 31 -21.97 11.20 -5.50
CA THR A 31 -20.75 10.92 -4.76
C THR A 31 -19.82 12.13 -4.80
N PRO A 32 -19.48 12.74 -3.66
CA PRO A 32 -18.53 13.84 -3.65
C PRO A 32 -17.12 13.34 -4.10
N PRO A 33 -16.36 14.19 -4.80
CA PRO A 33 -14.98 13.86 -5.16
C PRO A 33 -14.14 13.61 -3.90
N PRO A 34 -13.03 12.87 -4.02
CA PRO A 34 -12.02 12.83 -2.95
C PRO A 34 -11.59 14.24 -2.54
N PRO A 35 -11.30 14.50 -1.27
CA PRO A 35 -11.06 15.85 -0.75
C PRO A 35 -10.00 16.70 -1.48
N SER A 36 -8.93 16.07 -1.97
CA SER A 36 -7.83 16.71 -2.72
C SER A 36 -8.01 16.63 -4.23
N SER A 37 -9.10 16.03 -4.71
CA SER A 37 -9.23 15.63 -6.12
C SER A 37 -9.81 16.74 -6.98
N LEU A 38 -9.04 17.14 -8.01
CA LEU A 38 -9.55 17.86 -9.18
C LEU A 38 -10.04 16.88 -10.25
N ALA A 39 -10.22 15.60 -9.91
CA ALA A 39 -10.66 14.57 -10.83
C ALA A 39 -12.11 14.78 -11.29
N VAL A 40 -12.36 14.39 -12.51
CA VAL A 40 -13.70 14.31 -13.09
C VAL A 40 -14.40 13.10 -12.49
N ASN A 41 -15.48 13.30 -11.74
CA ASN A 41 -16.30 12.20 -11.25
C ASN A 41 -17.22 11.70 -12.37
N VAL A 42 -17.21 10.39 -12.61
CA VAL A 42 -18.06 9.77 -13.63
C VAL A 42 -18.68 8.50 -13.04
N PRO A 43 -20.02 8.43 -12.98
CA PRO A 43 -20.70 7.20 -12.57
C PRO A 43 -20.41 6.06 -13.52
N ILE A 44 -20.31 4.86 -12.99
CA ILE A 44 -20.12 3.66 -13.82
C ILE A 44 -21.27 3.47 -14.80
N THR A 45 -22.48 3.90 -14.44
CA THR A 45 -23.69 3.87 -15.30
C THR A 45 -23.54 4.71 -16.57
N ASP A 46 -22.78 5.80 -16.51
CA ASP A 46 -22.55 6.68 -17.66
C ASP A 46 -21.43 6.16 -18.58
N LEU A 47 -20.59 5.26 -18.06
CA LEU A 47 -19.53 4.61 -18.84
C LEU A 47 -19.99 3.28 -19.45
N ALA A 48 -20.73 2.47 -18.71
CA ALA A 48 -21.11 1.13 -19.10
C ALA A 48 -21.75 1.01 -20.50
N PRO A 49 -22.62 1.94 -20.96
CA PRO A 49 -23.21 1.87 -22.30
C PRO A 49 -22.21 1.92 -23.46
N TYR A 50 -20.99 2.40 -23.21
CA TYR A 50 -19.92 2.50 -24.20
C TYR A 50 -19.02 1.26 -24.28
N TYR A 51 -19.21 0.28 -23.41
CA TYR A 51 -18.33 -0.89 -23.30
C TYR A 51 -19.12 -2.19 -23.28
N THR A 52 -18.60 -3.20 -23.96
CA THR A 52 -19.14 -4.56 -23.91
C THR A 52 -18.72 -5.29 -22.64
N HIS A 53 -17.53 -4.96 -22.13
CA HIS A 53 -16.95 -5.56 -20.93
C HIS A 53 -16.31 -4.47 -20.05
N VAL A 54 -16.42 -4.63 -18.73
CA VAL A 54 -15.74 -3.82 -17.73
C VAL A 54 -14.88 -4.71 -16.86
N LEU A 55 -13.61 -4.33 -16.69
CA LEU A 55 -12.66 -4.98 -15.80
C LEU A 55 -12.37 -4.07 -14.61
N PHE A 56 -12.81 -4.46 -13.43
CA PHE A 56 -12.48 -3.76 -12.18
C PHE A 56 -11.08 -4.17 -11.70
N ALA A 57 -10.15 -3.23 -11.64
CA ALA A 57 -8.76 -3.47 -11.28
C ALA A 57 -8.14 -2.35 -10.40
N TYR A 58 -8.96 -1.63 -9.63
CA TYR A 58 -8.53 -0.49 -8.81
C TYR A 58 -7.83 -0.87 -7.49
N GLY A 59 -7.71 -2.17 -7.19
CA GLY A 59 -6.86 -2.69 -6.13
C GLY A 59 -7.40 -2.51 -4.72
N ALA A 60 -6.50 -2.31 -3.76
CA ALA A 60 -6.78 -2.12 -2.34
C ALA A 60 -6.13 -0.81 -1.88
N ASN A 61 -6.93 0.21 -1.72
CA ASN A 61 -6.55 1.60 -1.47
C ASN A 61 -6.87 2.10 -0.06
N GLU A 62 -7.26 1.20 0.85
CA GLU A 62 -7.49 1.51 2.25
C GLU A 62 -6.60 0.66 3.17
N ALA A 63 -6.19 1.24 4.29
CA ALA A 63 -5.47 0.52 5.32
C ALA A 63 -6.44 -0.25 6.24
N ARG A 64 -6.06 -1.46 6.64
CA ARG A 64 -6.80 -2.14 7.71
C ARG A 64 -6.61 -1.40 9.03
N PRO A 65 -7.68 -1.10 9.76
CA PRO A 65 -7.58 -0.44 11.06
C PRO A 65 -6.86 -1.35 12.07
N LEU A 66 -6.11 -0.75 12.98
CA LEU A 66 -5.46 -1.48 14.07
C LEU A 66 -6.49 -1.98 15.10
N GLY A 67 -7.56 -1.21 15.31
CA GLY A 67 -8.74 -1.61 16.10
C GLY A 67 -8.52 -1.69 17.59
N VAL A 68 -7.57 -0.90 18.13
CA VAL A 68 -7.32 -0.81 19.58
C VAL A 68 -7.51 0.63 20.05
N PRO A 69 -7.80 0.88 21.34
CA PRO A 69 -7.92 2.23 21.89
C PRO A 69 -6.71 3.10 21.55
N GLY A 70 -6.94 4.34 21.16
CA GLY A 70 -5.91 5.29 20.76
C GLY A 70 -5.43 5.15 19.31
N SER A 71 -5.93 4.17 18.54
CA SER A 71 -5.50 3.92 17.16
C SER A 71 -6.46 4.45 16.09
N GLY A 72 -7.51 5.16 16.48
CA GLY A 72 -8.45 5.76 15.55
C GLY A 72 -7.80 6.87 14.72
N ARG A 73 -8.30 7.07 13.49
CA ARG A 73 -7.86 8.21 12.67
C ARG A 73 -8.08 9.52 13.41
N ARG A 74 -7.05 10.37 13.51
CA ARG A 74 -7.10 11.67 14.21
C ARG A 74 -7.39 11.57 15.71
N GLU A 75 -7.08 10.45 16.34
CA GLU A 75 -7.18 10.25 17.78
C GLU A 75 -5.88 10.68 18.48
N LEU A 76 -4.74 10.21 17.98
CA LEU A 76 -3.41 10.63 18.42
C LEU A 76 -2.57 11.09 17.21
N ARG A 77 -1.80 12.18 17.39
CA ARG A 77 -0.74 12.54 16.44
C ARG A 77 0.36 11.48 16.47
N ASN A 78 1.10 11.36 15.39
CA ASN A 78 2.19 10.39 15.23
C ASN A 78 1.74 8.92 15.23
N VAL A 79 0.46 8.67 14.92
CA VAL A 79 -0.09 7.32 14.70
C VAL A 79 -0.66 7.24 13.30
N TYR A 80 -0.03 6.42 12.44
CA TYR A 80 -0.37 6.35 11.02
C TYR A 80 -0.51 4.92 10.52
N PRO A 81 -1.45 4.64 9.61
CA PRO A 81 -1.36 3.46 8.76
C PRO A 81 -0.08 3.51 7.88
N ALA A 82 0.49 2.34 7.59
CA ALA A 82 1.63 2.26 6.67
C ALA A 82 1.28 2.77 5.27
N LEU A 83 0.02 2.66 4.84
CA LEU A 83 -0.44 3.22 3.57
C LEU A 83 -0.23 4.73 3.53
N ASP A 84 -0.73 5.47 4.53
CA ASP A 84 -0.61 6.92 4.61
C ASP A 84 0.87 7.37 4.62
N PHE A 85 1.74 6.64 5.33
CA PHE A 85 3.18 6.91 5.34
C PHE A 85 3.82 6.62 3.97
N VAL A 86 3.43 5.52 3.31
CA VAL A 86 3.93 5.15 1.97
C VAL A 86 3.47 6.16 0.92
N GLU A 87 2.22 6.59 0.95
CA GLU A 87 1.70 7.62 0.07
C GLU A 87 2.44 8.95 0.26
N TRP A 88 2.66 9.34 1.52
CA TRP A 88 3.38 10.55 1.85
C TRP A 88 4.82 10.53 1.31
N TYR A 89 5.61 9.51 1.62
CA TYR A 89 7.00 9.53 1.16
C TYR A 89 7.15 9.27 -0.35
N ASN A 90 6.15 8.68 -0.98
CA ASN A 90 6.11 8.55 -2.45
C ASN A 90 5.57 9.79 -3.17
N GLY A 91 5.11 10.81 -2.45
CA GLY A 91 4.60 12.05 -3.02
C GLY A 91 3.20 11.90 -3.65
N HIS A 92 2.33 11.05 -3.04
CA HIS A 92 0.93 10.97 -3.46
C HIS A 92 0.23 12.31 -3.19
N PRO A 93 -0.51 12.88 -4.16
CA PRO A 93 -1.10 14.21 -4.02
C PRO A 93 -1.98 14.39 -2.76
N ASP A 94 -2.77 13.38 -2.41
CA ASP A 94 -3.65 13.44 -1.24
C ASP A 94 -2.89 13.60 0.08
N ALA A 95 -1.62 13.17 0.15
CA ALA A 95 -0.79 13.33 1.32
C ALA A 95 -0.09 14.70 1.41
N HIS A 96 -0.17 15.52 0.34
CA HIS A 96 0.55 16.78 0.22
C HIS A 96 -0.33 17.97 -0.13
N ASP A 97 -1.65 17.79 -0.25
CA ASP A 97 -2.57 18.87 -0.54
C ASP A 97 -2.72 19.79 0.69
N PRO A 98 -2.32 21.07 0.58
CA PRO A 98 -2.47 22.02 1.68
C PRO A 98 -3.91 22.24 2.15
N ALA A 99 -4.90 21.97 1.28
CA ALA A 99 -6.32 22.17 1.61
C ALA A 99 -6.84 21.15 2.64
N ILE A 100 -6.19 20.00 2.76
CA ILE A 100 -6.58 18.94 3.71
C ILE A 100 -5.56 18.71 4.83
N GLU A 101 -4.46 19.48 4.82
CA GLU A 101 -3.42 19.39 5.84
C GLU A 101 -3.94 19.85 7.21
N ASP A 102 -3.80 19.01 8.22
CA ASP A 102 -4.21 19.28 9.60
C ASP A 102 -3.12 18.93 10.62
N ALA A 103 -3.45 19.02 11.90
CA ALA A 103 -2.52 18.73 13.00
C ALA A 103 -2.04 17.26 13.04
N TYR A 104 -2.68 16.37 12.31
CA TYR A 104 -2.37 14.93 12.22
C TYR A 104 -1.60 14.59 10.94
N SER A 105 -1.33 15.57 10.08
CA SER A 105 -0.55 15.34 8.85
C SER A 105 0.91 14.99 9.16
N LEU A 106 1.48 14.06 8.36
CA LEU A 106 2.91 13.74 8.39
C LEU A 106 3.80 14.95 8.12
N ASN A 107 3.31 15.94 7.37
CA ASN A 107 4.00 17.22 7.15
C ASN A 107 4.11 18.08 8.42
N ARG A 108 3.34 17.79 9.48
CA ARG A 108 3.31 18.52 10.76
C ARG A 108 4.04 17.81 11.90
N VAL A 109 4.62 16.65 11.64
CA VAL A 109 5.40 15.91 12.66
C VAL A 109 6.60 16.74 13.09
N ASP A 110 6.77 16.95 14.40
CA ASP A 110 7.95 17.54 14.99
C ASP A 110 9.07 16.49 15.09
N GLY A 111 9.95 16.47 14.11
CA GLY A 111 10.99 15.46 13.98
C GLY A 111 11.97 15.40 15.15
N SER A 112 12.20 16.53 15.84
CA SER A 112 13.09 16.59 17.01
C SER A 112 12.56 15.85 18.24
N LYS A 113 11.31 15.36 18.17
CA LYS A 113 10.65 14.55 19.21
C LYS A 113 10.45 13.10 18.81
N ILE A 114 10.95 12.69 17.65
CA ILE A 114 10.79 11.32 17.15
C ILE A 114 12.10 10.58 17.28
N HIS A 115 12.28 9.89 18.41
CA HIS A 115 13.46 9.07 18.69
C HIS A 115 13.17 7.57 18.51
N ARG A 116 11.95 7.15 18.87
CA ARG A 116 11.53 5.75 18.83
C ARG A 116 10.30 5.55 17.96
N ALA A 117 10.42 4.67 16.99
CA ALA A 117 9.32 4.32 16.10
C ALA A 117 8.91 2.86 16.27
N ALA A 118 7.63 2.63 16.56
CA ALA A 118 7.01 1.32 16.55
C ALA A 118 6.38 1.04 15.18
N ILE A 119 6.66 -0.11 14.60
CA ILE A 119 5.99 -0.60 13.40
C ILE A 119 5.24 -1.88 13.76
N VAL A 120 3.93 -1.89 13.57
CA VAL A 120 3.09 -3.07 13.84
C VAL A 120 2.93 -3.89 12.58
N GLY A 121 3.58 -5.04 12.51
CA GLY A 121 3.49 -5.94 11.35
C GLY A 121 4.77 -6.71 11.05
N ALA A 122 4.66 -7.71 10.17
CA ALA A 122 5.74 -8.63 9.82
C ALA A 122 5.88 -8.84 8.29
N GLY A 123 5.37 -7.91 7.49
CA GLY A 123 5.42 -7.96 6.02
C GLY A 123 6.55 -7.13 5.41
N ASN A 124 6.73 -7.22 4.09
CA ASN A 124 7.73 -6.44 3.36
C ASN A 124 7.53 -4.93 3.55
N VAL A 125 6.28 -4.45 3.58
CA VAL A 125 5.97 -3.03 3.81
C VAL A 125 6.49 -2.55 5.17
N ALA A 126 6.41 -3.37 6.22
CA ALA A 126 6.96 -3.03 7.53
C ALA A 126 8.49 -2.82 7.48
N LEU A 127 9.21 -3.69 6.75
CA LEU A 127 10.66 -3.52 6.54
C LEU A 127 10.98 -2.31 5.65
N ASP A 128 10.17 -2.04 4.62
CA ASP A 128 10.35 -0.87 3.76
C ASP A 128 10.19 0.43 4.54
N VAL A 129 9.15 0.53 5.36
CA VAL A 129 8.92 1.67 6.27
C VAL A 129 10.11 1.85 7.22
N ALA A 130 10.56 0.77 7.89
CA ALA A 130 11.73 0.80 8.76
C ALA A 130 12.99 1.29 8.02
N ARG A 131 13.20 0.82 6.81
CA ARG A 131 14.34 1.18 5.97
C ARG A 131 14.29 2.66 5.55
N VAL A 132 13.12 3.19 5.21
CA VAL A 132 12.94 4.62 4.88
C VAL A 132 13.31 5.48 6.09
N LEU A 133 12.76 5.17 7.26
CA LEU A 133 13.06 5.88 8.51
C LEU A 133 14.56 5.86 8.83
N LEU A 134 15.20 4.70 8.77
CA LEU A 134 16.60 4.51 9.14
C LEU A 134 17.61 5.03 8.10
N ARG A 135 17.22 5.23 6.84
CA ARG A 135 18.10 5.76 5.79
C ARG A 135 18.08 7.27 5.64
N GLN A 136 17.17 7.97 6.30
CA GLN A 136 17.06 9.42 6.19
C GLN A 136 17.28 10.14 7.52
N CYS A 137 17.58 9.44 8.61
CA CYS A 137 17.92 10.07 9.87
C CYS A 137 19.26 10.84 9.80
N PRO A 138 19.46 11.88 10.62
CA PRO A 138 20.63 12.79 10.54
C PRO A 138 21.99 12.10 10.63
N SER A 139 22.07 10.93 11.28
CA SER A 139 23.31 10.17 11.45
C SER A 139 23.74 9.37 10.21
N VAL A 140 22.92 9.36 9.13
CA VAL A 140 23.20 8.57 7.93
C VAL A 140 24.21 9.28 7.04
N PRO A 141 25.28 8.59 6.59
CA PRO A 141 26.19 9.14 5.60
C PRO A 141 25.47 9.50 4.30
N ALA A 142 25.80 10.64 3.69
CA ALA A 142 25.11 11.14 2.51
C ALA A 142 25.04 10.15 1.32
N GLY A 143 26.03 9.26 1.17
CA GLY A 143 26.02 8.21 0.13
C GLY A 143 25.03 7.06 0.39
N GLU A 144 24.54 6.90 1.61
CA GLU A 144 23.61 5.85 2.03
C GLU A 144 22.16 6.36 2.19
N SER A 145 21.95 7.67 2.10
CA SER A 145 20.64 8.31 2.23
C SER A 145 19.74 8.03 1.01
N LEU A 146 18.50 8.48 1.11
CA LEU A 146 17.51 8.41 0.03
C LEU A 146 17.62 9.57 -0.98
N ALA A 147 18.61 10.46 -0.84
CA ALA A 147 18.73 11.70 -1.61
C ALA A 147 18.78 11.53 -3.14
N LYS A 148 19.24 10.37 -3.63
CA LYS A 148 19.30 10.05 -5.07
C LYS A 148 18.11 9.23 -5.58
N THR A 149 17.11 9.01 -4.73
CA THR A 149 15.90 8.27 -5.11
C THR A 149 14.84 9.22 -5.66
N ASP A 150 13.69 8.70 -6.01
CA ASP A 150 12.51 9.46 -6.44
C ASP A 150 11.62 9.95 -5.27
N VAL A 151 12.08 9.85 -4.03
CA VAL A 151 11.40 10.45 -2.88
C VAL A 151 11.47 11.98 -3.03
N PRO A 152 10.34 12.70 -2.96
CA PRO A 152 10.32 14.16 -3.16
C PRO A 152 11.21 14.91 -2.17
N GLN A 153 11.84 16.00 -2.65
CA GLN A 153 12.77 16.76 -1.83
C GLN A 153 12.14 17.30 -0.52
N PRO A 154 10.91 17.84 -0.50
CA PRO A 154 10.27 18.27 0.75
C PRO A 154 10.10 17.14 1.78
N VAL A 155 9.89 15.91 1.33
CA VAL A 155 9.82 14.73 2.21
C VAL A 155 11.20 14.37 2.76
N LEU A 156 12.24 14.39 1.91
CA LEU A 156 13.62 14.15 2.35
C LEU A 156 14.06 15.18 3.41
N ASP A 157 13.75 16.45 3.17
CA ASP A 157 14.07 17.54 4.09
C ASP A 157 13.33 17.35 5.43
N ARG A 158 12.06 16.91 5.38
CA ARG A 158 11.28 16.62 6.58
C ARG A 158 11.84 15.42 7.35
N LEU A 159 12.08 14.30 6.68
CA LEU A 159 12.66 13.10 7.31
C LEU A 159 14.05 13.36 7.89
N ALA A 160 14.85 14.25 7.30
CA ALA A 160 16.15 14.62 7.81
C ALA A 160 16.10 15.37 9.16
N THR A 161 14.94 15.90 9.55
CA THR A 161 14.73 16.50 10.88
C THR A 161 14.34 15.49 11.95
N TRP A 162 14.04 14.23 11.57
CA TRP A 162 13.61 13.21 12.53
C TRP A 162 14.81 12.57 13.21
N GLU A 163 14.87 12.71 14.51
CA GLU A 163 16.01 12.22 15.33
C GLU A 163 15.85 10.74 15.71
N ILE A 164 15.56 9.90 14.69
CA ILE A 164 15.33 8.46 14.87
C ILE A 164 16.58 7.78 15.43
N GLU A 165 16.46 7.20 16.61
CA GLU A 165 17.45 6.37 17.28
C GLU A 165 17.14 4.88 17.10
N GLU A 166 15.86 4.51 17.23
CA GLU A 166 15.44 3.12 17.25
C GLU A 166 14.13 2.91 16.50
N VAL A 167 14.09 1.86 15.67
CA VAL A 167 12.88 1.38 14.99
C VAL A 167 12.60 -0.06 15.43
N ASN A 168 11.43 -0.29 16.04
CA ASN A 168 11.02 -1.57 16.57
C ASN A 168 9.83 -2.14 15.80
N LEU A 169 9.97 -3.37 15.27
CA LEU A 169 8.89 -4.09 14.62
C LEU A 169 8.20 -5.02 15.64
N TYR A 170 6.93 -4.81 15.86
CA TYR A 170 6.11 -5.60 16.78
C TYR A 170 5.27 -6.62 16.01
N VAL A 171 5.44 -7.89 16.34
CA VAL A 171 4.87 -9.00 15.60
C VAL A 171 4.07 -9.91 16.52
N ARG A 172 2.76 -10.04 16.27
CA ARG A 172 1.85 -10.82 17.12
C ARG A 172 2.12 -12.32 17.14
N ARG A 173 2.87 -12.84 16.16
CA ARG A 173 3.20 -14.26 16.03
C ARG A 173 4.71 -14.49 16.19
N GLY A 174 5.10 -15.77 16.31
CA GLY A 174 6.51 -16.16 16.40
C GLY A 174 7.25 -16.10 15.07
N ALA A 175 8.55 -16.38 15.12
CA ALA A 175 9.47 -16.28 14.00
C ALA A 175 9.06 -17.07 12.74
N PRO A 176 8.43 -18.26 12.78
CA PRO A 176 7.97 -18.96 11.59
C PRO A 176 6.87 -18.27 10.79
N HIS A 177 6.28 -17.22 11.35
CA HIS A 177 5.17 -16.49 10.74
C HIS A 177 5.57 -15.11 10.21
N LEU A 178 6.87 -14.83 10.15
CA LEU A 178 7.39 -13.63 9.51
C LEU A 178 7.10 -13.69 8.00
N ALA A 179 6.50 -12.63 7.45
CA ALA A 179 5.99 -12.60 6.09
C ALA A 179 6.89 -11.80 5.13
N PHE A 180 7.96 -11.21 5.61
CA PHE A 180 8.93 -10.55 4.73
C PHE A 180 9.84 -11.55 4.03
N THR A 181 10.32 -11.18 2.85
CA THR A 181 11.17 -12.05 2.03
C THR A 181 12.62 -12.04 2.54
N ASN A 182 13.35 -13.11 2.20
CA ASN A 182 14.79 -13.19 2.47
C ASN A 182 15.59 -12.08 1.80
N LYS A 183 15.10 -11.53 0.69
CA LYS A 183 15.74 -10.43 -0.03
C LYS A 183 15.63 -9.14 0.78
N GLU A 184 14.41 -8.78 1.19
CA GLU A 184 14.15 -7.55 1.95
C GLU A 184 14.89 -7.57 3.30
N LEU A 185 14.87 -8.71 4.01
CA LEU A 185 15.62 -8.85 5.25
C LEU A 185 17.13 -8.68 5.04
N ARG A 186 17.68 -9.24 3.94
CA ARG A 186 19.10 -9.10 3.63
C ARG A 186 19.49 -7.65 3.34
N GLU A 187 18.65 -6.91 2.63
CA GLU A 187 18.88 -5.49 2.37
C GLU A 187 18.86 -4.70 3.69
N MET A 188 17.90 -4.98 4.58
CA MET A 188 17.81 -4.35 5.89
C MET A 188 19.05 -4.66 6.77
N MET A 189 19.45 -5.93 6.86
CA MET A 189 20.65 -6.37 7.59
C MET A 189 21.96 -5.85 6.97
N GLY A 190 21.90 -5.47 5.69
CA GLY A 190 23.03 -4.94 4.93
C GLY A 190 23.32 -3.46 5.15
N LEU A 191 22.45 -2.71 5.82
CA LEU A 191 22.64 -1.27 6.08
C LEU A 191 23.90 -1.08 6.93
N PRO A 192 24.91 -0.32 6.45
CA PRO A 192 26.22 -0.27 7.10
C PRO A 192 26.24 0.56 8.39
N HIS A 193 25.28 1.45 8.56
CA HIS A 193 25.18 2.39 9.69
C HIS A 193 24.09 2.01 10.70
N VAL A 194 23.42 0.85 10.54
CA VAL A 194 22.31 0.41 11.40
C VAL A 194 22.63 -0.89 12.07
N ALA A 195 22.50 -0.95 13.40
CA ALA A 195 22.67 -2.18 14.17
C ALA A 195 21.33 -2.90 14.36
N PHE A 196 21.34 -4.23 14.22
CA PHE A 196 20.20 -5.08 14.55
C PHE A 196 20.30 -5.57 15.99
N ARG A 197 19.23 -5.41 16.78
CA ARG A 197 19.11 -5.98 18.11
C ARG A 197 18.92 -7.49 18.00
N PRO A 198 19.85 -8.33 18.51
CA PRO A 198 19.72 -9.77 18.45
C PRO A 198 18.41 -10.24 19.10
N LEU A 199 17.75 -11.20 18.48
CA LEU A 199 16.63 -11.87 19.11
C LEU A 199 17.10 -12.74 20.30
N PRO A 200 16.28 -12.88 21.34
CA PRO A 200 16.53 -13.87 22.40
C PRO A 200 16.75 -15.27 21.81
N ALA A 201 17.75 -15.99 22.33
CA ALA A 201 18.15 -17.28 21.77
C ALA A 201 17.01 -18.32 21.83
N ASP A 202 16.25 -18.31 22.91
CA ASP A 202 15.09 -19.18 23.13
C ASP A 202 13.99 -18.98 22.06
N LEU A 203 13.73 -17.75 21.65
CA LEU A 203 12.76 -17.45 20.57
C LEU A 203 13.27 -17.92 19.21
N LEU A 204 14.57 -17.80 18.94
CA LEU A 204 15.17 -18.31 17.71
C LEU A 204 15.17 -19.85 17.66
N ASP A 205 15.54 -20.50 18.75
CA ASP A 205 15.62 -21.96 18.82
C ASP A 205 14.21 -22.57 18.72
N THR A 206 13.23 -22.03 19.44
CA THR A 206 11.81 -22.40 19.30
C THR A 206 11.33 -22.19 17.85
N GLY A 207 11.69 -21.07 17.22
CA GLY A 207 11.35 -20.80 15.83
C GLY A 207 11.96 -21.82 14.86
N LEU A 208 13.21 -22.19 15.03
CA LEU A 208 13.89 -23.21 14.22
C LEU A 208 13.26 -24.60 14.40
N GLU A 209 12.90 -24.97 15.63
CA GLU A 209 12.19 -26.22 15.91
C GLU A 209 10.83 -26.25 15.19
N GLN A 210 10.04 -25.19 15.29
CA GLN A 210 8.75 -25.06 14.60
C GLN A 210 8.89 -25.15 13.08
N VAL A 211 9.89 -24.46 12.50
CA VAL A 211 10.19 -24.51 11.06
C VAL A 211 10.60 -25.93 10.63
N SER A 212 11.28 -26.69 11.50
CA SER A 212 11.67 -28.08 11.20
C SER A 212 10.45 -29.00 10.94
N LYS A 213 9.32 -28.68 11.53
CA LYS A 213 8.04 -29.41 11.45
C LYS A 213 7.16 -29.02 10.28
N LEU A 214 7.52 -27.96 9.50
CA LEU A 214 6.77 -27.55 8.32
C LEU A 214 6.75 -28.67 7.24
N ALA A 215 5.58 -28.94 6.71
CA ALA A 215 5.38 -29.99 5.70
C ALA A 215 5.92 -29.60 4.32
N GLU A 216 5.77 -28.32 3.93
CA GLU A 216 6.19 -27.84 2.62
C GLU A 216 7.69 -27.53 2.58
N ALA A 217 8.43 -28.27 1.76
CA ALA A 217 9.89 -28.19 1.69
C ALA A 217 10.41 -26.80 1.21
N GLY A 218 9.66 -26.12 0.34
CA GLY A 218 9.98 -24.78 -0.15
C GLY A 218 9.89 -23.74 0.96
N GLN A 219 8.79 -23.73 1.69
CA GLN A 219 8.54 -22.85 2.83
C GLN A 219 9.56 -23.10 3.94
N LYS A 220 9.82 -24.38 4.28
CA LYS A 220 10.81 -24.77 5.27
C LYS A 220 12.19 -24.20 4.93
N ARG A 221 12.67 -24.36 3.69
CA ARG A 221 13.96 -23.81 3.26
C ARG A 221 14.01 -22.28 3.31
N ALA A 222 12.94 -21.61 2.89
CA ALA A 222 12.86 -20.15 2.92
C ALA A 222 12.92 -19.62 4.34
N MET A 223 12.16 -20.20 5.28
CA MET A 223 12.13 -19.81 6.67
C MET A 223 13.43 -20.15 7.41
N THR A 224 14.05 -21.31 7.14
CA THR A 224 15.37 -21.66 7.71
C THR A 224 16.43 -20.62 7.32
N ARG A 225 16.43 -20.17 6.07
CA ARG A 225 17.36 -19.11 5.61
C ARG A 225 17.07 -17.77 6.30
N LEU A 226 15.80 -17.43 6.47
CA LEU A 226 15.37 -16.19 7.13
C LEU A 226 15.84 -16.17 8.59
N LEU A 227 15.56 -17.25 9.35
CA LEU A 227 16.01 -17.36 10.75
C LEU A 227 17.54 -17.39 10.86
N GLY A 228 18.22 -17.99 9.88
CA GLY A 228 19.69 -17.95 9.79
C GLY A 228 20.24 -16.53 9.60
N GLN A 229 19.54 -15.66 8.84
CA GLN A 229 19.91 -14.24 8.71
C GLN A 229 19.68 -13.48 10.02
N LEU A 230 18.54 -13.71 10.70
CA LEU A 230 18.25 -13.10 12.00
C LEU A 230 19.28 -13.51 13.05
N LYS A 231 19.69 -14.79 13.07
CA LYS A 231 20.75 -15.30 13.97
C LYS A 231 22.11 -14.68 13.68
N LYS A 232 22.43 -14.45 12.41
CA LYS A 232 23.69 -13.81 12.00
C LYS A 232 23.72 -12.33 12.37
N GLY A 233 22.58 -11.65 12.36
CA GLY A 233 22.45 -10.22 12.62
C GLY A 233 22.95 -9.31 11.49
N SER A 234 23.07 -8.02 11.79
CA SER A 234 23.56 -6.97 10.88
C SER A 234 25.08 -7.00 10.72
N LYS A 235 25.61 -6.29 9.72
CA LYS A 235 27.06 -6.08 9.55
C LYS A 235 27.67 -5.32 10.72
N LEU A 236 26.93 -4.34 11.22
CA LEU A 236 27.31 -3.57 12.39
C LEU A 236 26.94 -4.34 13.65
N SER A 237 27.90 -4.55 14.55
CA SER A 237 27.66 -5.24 15.82
C SER A 237 26.73 -4.40 16.69
N TYR A 238 25.77 -5.07 17.33
CA TYR A 238 24.84 -4.42 18.22
C TYR A 238 25.53 -3.95 19.50
N ASN A 239 25.27 -2.69 19.85
CA ASN A 239 25.61 -2.09 21.13
C ASN A 239 24.44 -1.21 21.55
N GLU A 240 23.96 -1.31 22.80
CA GLU A 240 22.79 -0.56 23.28
C GLU A 240 22.96 0.96 23.23
N SER A 241 24.21 1.45 23.31
CA SER A 241 24.51 2.86 23.19
C SER A 241 24.70 3.35 21.74
N GLN A 242 24.55 2.46 20.75
CA GLN A 242 24.78 2.78 19.35
C GLN A 242 23.47 3.04 18.62
N PHE A 243 23.41 4.17 17.91
CA PHE A 243 22.28 4.58 17.08
C PHE A 243 22.75 4.88 15.64
N PRO A 244 21.87 4.69 14.62
CA PRO A 244 20.52 4.11 14.67
C PRO A 244 20.54 2.58 14.81
N ARG A 245 19.47 2.03 15.37
CA ARG A 245 19.28 0.59 15.52
C ARG A 245 17.85 0.16 15.24
N TRP A 246 17.66 -1.15 15.04
CA TRP A 246 16.32 -1.71 14.89
C TRP A 246 16.21 -3.10 15.55
N GLY A 247 14.98 -3.49 15.89
CA GLY A 247 14.71 -4.76 16.51
C GLY A 247 13.39 -5.40 16.11
N LEU A 248 13.26 -6.70 16.42
CA LEU A 248 12.02 -7.45 16.29
C LEU A 248 11.52 -7.85 17.67
N HIS A 249 10.28 -7.48 17.98
CA HIS A 249 9.56 -7.87 19.18
C HIS A 249 8.49 -8.90 18.80
N LEU A 250 8.85 -10.18 18.86
CA LEU A 250 7.96 -11.28 18.56
C LEU A 250 6.95 -11.50 19.68
N LEU A 251 5.81 -12.11 19.36
CA LEU A 251 4.73 -12.42 20.31
C LEU A 251 4.23 -11.18 21.05
N ARG A 252 4.10 -10.07 20.30
CA ARG A 252 3.55 -8.79 20.79
C ARG A 252 2.48 -8.29 19.84
N SER A 253 1.31 -7.96 20.40
CA SER A 253 0.25 -7.25 19.68
C SER A 253 -0.19 -6.02 20.44
N PRO A 254 -0.53 -4.91 19.78
CA PRO A 254 -0.95 -3.70 20.49
C PRO A 254 -2.22 -4.00 21.30
N ALA A 255 -2.33 -3.40 22.50
CA ALA A 255 -3.48 -3.44 23.36
C ALA A 255 -4.15 -2.07 23.47
N ALA A 256 -3.36 -1.02 23.66
CA ALA A 256 -3.81 0.38 23.70
C ALA A 256 -2.65 1.32 23.39
N LEU A 257 -2.97 2.49 22.84
CA LEU A 257 -2.05 3.60 22.60
C LEU A 257 -2.39 4.75 23.54
N HIS A 258 -1.38 5.42 24.08
CA HIS A 258 -1.55 6.47 25.07
C HIS A 258 -0.92 7.77 24.58
N GLY A 259 -1.64 8.87 24.78
CA GLY A 259 -1.19 10.22 24.41
C GLY A 259 -0.40 10.91 25.54
N ASP A 260 0.33 11.95 25.17
CA ASP A 260 1.16 12.79 26.04
C ASP A 260 0.35 13.82 26.87
N GLY A 261 -0.97 13.86 26.72
CA GLY A 261 -1.85 14.81 27.40
C GLY A 261 -1.91 16.21 26.76
N ALA A 262 -1.22 16.46 25.65
CA ALA A 262 -1.33 17.69 24.86
C ALA A 262 -2.67 17.78 24.12
N THR A 263 -2.93 18.93 23.47
CA THR A 263 -4.15 19.13 22.66
C THR A 263 -3.77 19.66 21.27
N PRO A 264 -3.94 18.89 20.21
CA PRO A 264 -4.27 17.45 20.18
C PRO A 264 -3.12 16.59 20.74
N PRO A 265 -3.43 15.45 21.38
CA PRO A 265 -2.42 14.61 22.00
C PRO A 265 -1.53 13.91 20.95
N ALA A 266 -0.24 13.77 21.25
CA ALA A 266 0.68 12.94 20.47
C ALA A 266 0.92 11.59 21.16
N LEU A 267 1.30 10.57 20.40
CA LEU A 267 1.68 9.28 20.96
C LEU A 267 2.83 9.44 21.96
N ALA A 268 2.74 8.78 23.11
CA ALA A 268 3.76 8.76 24.14
C ALA A 268 4.16 7.33 24.54
N SER A 269 3.20 6.39 24.54
CA SER A 269 3.49 5.00 24.88
C SER A 269 2.45 4.04 24.31
N VAL A 270 2.84 2.76 24.23
CA VAL A 270 1.98 1.67 23.74
C VAL A 270 2.00 0.52 24.74
N ASP A 271 0.81 0.00 25.05
CA ASP A 271 0.65 -1.25 25.77
C ASP A 271 0.60 -2.40 24.78
N TRP A 272 1.42 -3.42 25.01
CA TRP A 272 1.54 -4.60 24.17
C TRP A 272 1.05 -5.83 24.90
N ASN A 273 0.04 -6.52 24.37
CA ASN A 273 -0.32 -7.86 24.83
C ASN A 273 0.83 -8.84 24.56
N VAL A 274 1.20 -9.62 25.54
CA VAL A 274 2.00 -10.81 25.35
C VAL A 274 1.13 -11.90 24.73
N THR A 275 1.55 -12.43 23.59
CA THR A 275 0.80 -13.45 22.85
C THR A 275 1.52 -14.78 22.84
N GLN A 276 0.77 -15.85 22.66
CA GLN A 276 1.26 -17.20 22.38
C GLN A 276 0.57 -17.76 21.13
N ILE A 277 1.15 -18.77 20.53
CA ILE A 277 0.55 -19.46 19.39
C ILE A 277 -0.27 -20.63 19.90
N SER A 278 -1.58 -20.63 19.62
CA SER A 278 -2.45 -21.75 19.93
C SER A 278 -2.15 -22.97 19.05
N GLU A 279 -2.70 -24.14 19.41
CA GLU A 279 -2.60 -25.36 18.60
C GLU A 279 -3.13 -25.18 17.17
N GLN A 280 -4.10 -24.25 16.96
CA GLN A 280 -4.63 -23.91 15.64
C GLN A 280 -3.75 -22.88 14.89
N GLY A 281 -2.56 -22.51 15.40
CA GLY A 281 -1.65 -21.56 14.79
C GLY A 281 -2.10 -20.08 14.90
N ARG A 282 -3.08 -19.77 15.76
CA ARG A 282 -3.56 -18.40 16.00
C ARG A 282 -2.81 -17.77 17.17
N ALA A 283 -2.52 -16.47 17.06
CA ALA A 283 -2.01 -15.71 18.18
C ALA A 283 -3.16 -15.43 19.17
N VAL A 284 -2.96 -15.82 20.42
CA VAL A 284 -3.89 -15.59 21.55
C VAL A 284 -3.16 -14.84 22.67
N THR A 285 -3.85 -13.94 23.36
CA THR A 285 -3.28 -13.16 24.46
C THR A 285 -3.14 -14.03 25.71
N GLN A 286 -2.09 -13.78 26.50
CA GLN A 286 -1.84 -14.47 27.77
C GLN A 286 -2.38 -13.70 28.99
N GLY A 287 -3.03 -12.53 28.79
CA GLY A 287 -3.48 -11.67 29.86
C GLY A 287 -2.39 -10.76 30.47
N GLU A 288 -1.16 -10.89 30.01
CA GLU A 288 -0.04 -10.03 30.39
C GLU A 288 0.13 -8.90 29.36
N THR A 289 0.45 -7.69 29.84
CA THR A 289 0.79 -6.54 28.99
C THR A 289 2.14 -5.98 29.38
N VAL A 290 2.86 -5.47 28.37
CA VAL A 290 4.13 -4.78 28.55
C VAL A 290 4.01 -3.41 27.90
N ARG A 291 4.49 -2.36 28.58
CA ARG A 291 4.50 -0.99 28.03
C ARG A 291 5.86 -0.63 27.45
N SER A 292 5.84 0.10 26.34
CA SER A 292 7.01 0.78 25.81
C SER A 292 6.69 2.24 25.50
N ASP A 293 7.68 3.10 25.65
CA ASP A 293 7.60 4.50 25.22
C ASP A 293 7.93 4.54 23.73
N GLU A 294 7.03 5.13 22.95
CA GLU A 294 7.13 5.23 21.49
C GLU A 294 6.64 6.63 21.06
N ASP A 295 7.38 7.28 20.17
CA ASP A 295 7.06 8.63 19.71
C ASP A 295 6.29 8.62 18.39
N LEU A 296 6.40 7.53 17.66
CA LEU A 296 5.75 7.28 16.37
C LEU A 296 5.25 5.85 16.30
N LEU A 297 4.04 5.62 15.79
CA LEU A 297 3.55 4.30 15.47
C LEU A 297 3.07 4.23 14.02
N ILE A 298 3.56 3.23 13.28
CA ILE A 298 3.10 2.94 11.92
C ILE A 298 2.50 1.54 11.87
N SER A 299 1.20 1.45 11.55
CA SER A 299 0.49 0.17 11.50
C SER A 299 0.55 -0.45 10.11
N SER A 300 1.34 -1.52 9.96
CA SER A 300 1.52 -2.29 8.72
C SER A 300 0.81 -3.64 8.81
N VAL A 301 -0.52 -3.63 9.07
CA VAL A 301 -1.34 -4.83 9.28
C VAL A 301 -2.14 -5.25 8.05
N GLY A 302 -1.81 -4.67 6.91
CA GLY A 302 -2.36 -4.98 5.59
C GLY A 302 -3.32 -3.92 5.06
N TYR A 303 -3.79 -4.16 3.84
CA TYR A 303 -4.69 -3.29 3.09
C TYR A 303 -6.08 -3.93 2.97
N ARG A 304 -7.03 -3.17 2.48
CA ARG A 304 -8.34 -3.65 2.05
C ARG A 304 -8.81 -2.87 0.83
N SER A 305 -9.59 -3.53 0.00
CA SER A 305 -10.33 -2.85 -1.06
C SER A 305 -11.60 -2.21 -0.50
N GLU A 306 -12.17 -1.29 -1.23
CA GLU A 306 -13.44 -0.64 -0.94
C GLU A 306 -14.42 -0.87 -2.11
N ALA A 307 -15.71 -0.77 -1.84
CA ALA A 307 -16.72 -0.66 -2.87
C ALA A 307 -16.51 0.61 -3.72
N LEU A 308 -17.07 0.67 -4.90
CA LEU A 308 -17.17 1.93 -5.62
C LEU A 308 -17.91 2.97 -4.76
N ARG A 309 -17.36 4.18 -4.67
CA ARG A 309 -17.93 5.24 -3.85
C ARG A 309 -19.31 5.65 -4.34
N GLY A 310 -20.22 5.88 -3.40
CA GLY A 310 -21.57 6.32 -3.63
C GLY A 310 -22.62 5.23 -3.46
N GLU A 311 -23.88 5.63 -3.34
CA GLU A 311 -24.99 4.71 -3.34
C GLU A 311 -25.17 4.13 -4.74
N THR A 312 -25.32 2.81 -4.84
CA THR A 312 -25.51 2.12 -6.12
C THR A 312 -26.86 2.51 -6.70
N ASP A 313 -26.87 3.06 -7.92
CA ASP A 313 -28.09 3.15 -8.71
C ASP A 313 -28.58 1.73 -9.03
N SER A 314 -29.87 1.51 -8.93
CA SER A 314 -30.51 0.22 -9.19
C SER A 314 -30.27 -0.33 -10.60
N ALA A 315 -29.78 0.51 -11.52
CA ALA A 315 -29.55 0.13 -12.92
C ALA A 315 -28.25 -0.68 -13.14
N MET A 316 -27.23 -0.51 -12.30
CA MET A 316 -25.94 -1.22 -12.41
C MET A 316 -25.28 -1.39 -11.04
N GLN A 317 -25.65 -2.45 -10.36
CA GLN A 317 -25.06 -2.77 -9.06
C GLN A 317 -23.74 -3.53 -9.25
N VAL A 318 -22.63 -2.98 -8.71
CA VAL A 318 -21.36 -3.68 -8.59
C VAL A 318 -21.30 -4.32 -7.21
N PRO A 319 -21.39 -5.66 -7.12
CA PRO A 319 -21.39 -6.36 -5.83
C PRO A 319 -20.09 -6.13 -5.07
N PHE A 320 -20.16 -6.07 -3.73
CA PHE A 320 -18.97 -6.00 -2.88
C PHE A 320 -19.18 -6.77 -1.58
N ASP A 321 -18.22 -7.62 -1.22
CA ASP A 321 -18.19 -8.36 0.05
C ASP A 321 -17.43 -7.54 1.10
N GLU A 322 -18.15 -6.85 1.97
CA GLU A 322 -17.58 -6.01 3.04
C GLU A 322 -16.73 -6.80 4.04
N THR A 323 -17.03 -8.09 4.24
CA THR A 323 -16.27 -8.94 5.18
C THR A 323 -14.91 -9.31 4.63
N ARG A 324 -14.85 -9.69 3.36
CA ARG A 324 -13.62 -10.05 2.66
C ARG A 324 -12.93 -8.84 2.04
N CYS A 325 -13.64 -7.73 1.88
CA CYS A 325 -13.20 -6.52 1.16
C CYS A 325 -12.76 -6.85 -0.28
N VAL A 326 -13.62 -7.52 -1.03
CA VAL A 326 -13.39 -7.89 -2.44
C VAL A 326 -14.68 -7.81 -3.25
N ILE A 327 -14.56 -7.69 -4.55
CA ILE A 327 -15.69 -7.96 -5.46
C ILE A 327 -15.88 -9.49 -5.55
N PRO A 328 -17.07 -10.03 -5.21
CA PRO A 328 -17.37 -11.46 -5.34
C PRO A 328 -17.18 -11.95 -6.77
N ASN A 329 -16.45 -13.06 -6.95
CA ASN A 329 -16.15 -13.54 -8.28
C ASN A 329 -15.92 -15.06 -8.32
N ILE A 330 -16.16 -15.66 -9.49
CA ILE A 330 -15.78 -17.02 -9.83
C ILE A 330 -14.89 -16.96 -11.08
N ARG A 331 -13.63 -17.35 -10.95
CA ARG A 331 -12.63 -17.26 -12.02
C ARG A 331 -12.60 -15.86 -12.66
N ASN A 332 -12.53 -14.84 -11.80
CA ASN A 332 -12.49 -13.42 -12.17
C ASN A 332 -13.75 -12.85 -12.85
N ARG A 333 -14.82 -13.63 -13.03
CA ARG A 333 -16.14 -13.14 -13.42
C ARG A 333 -16.88 -12.67 -12.18
N VAL A 334 -17.33 -11.43 -12.18
CA VAL A 334 -18.14 -10.89 -11.08
C VAL A 334 -19.43 -11.69 -10.97
N VAL A 335 -19.84 -12.02 -9.76
CA VAL A 335 -21.08 -12.76 -9.49
C VAL A 335 -22.02 -11.93 -8.61
N ASP A 336 -23.32 -12.12 -8.83
CA ASP A 336 -24.38 -11.56 -8.01
C ASP A 336 -24.52 -12.27 -6.64
N GLU A 337 -25.53 -11.90 -5.85
CA GLU A 337 -25.81 -12.49 -4.53
C GLU A 337 -26.19 -13.98 -4.62
N GLU A 338 -26.75 -14.41 -5.74
CA GLU A 338 -27.11 -15.81 -6.03
C GLU A 338 -25.90 -16.60 -6.58
N GLY A 339 -24.74 -15.99 -6.74
CA GLY A 339 -23.53 -16.60 -7.28
C GLY A 339 -23.53 -16.80 -8.79
N GLN A 340 -24.41 -16.10 -9.52
CA GLN A 340 -24.46 -16.16 -10.98
C GLN A 340 -23.53 -15.12 -11.59
N PRO A 341 -22.79 -15.43 -12.66
CA PRO A 341 -21.95 -14.47 -13.35
C PRO A 341 -22.76 -13.31 -13.94
N ILE A 342 -22.35 -12.08 -13.63
CA ILE A 342 -22.91 -10.87 -14.26
C ILE A 342 -22.24 -10.70 -15.63
N PRO A 343 -23.02 -10.70 -16.72
CA PRO A 343 -22.47 -10.64 -18.08
C PRO A 343 -21.61 -9.40 -18.30
N GLY A 344 -20.41 -9.57 -18.89
CA GLY A 344 -19.51 -8.48 -19.22
C GLY A 344 -18.77 -7.86 -18.02
N MET A 345 -18.97 -8.32 -16.79
CA MET A 345 -18.25 -7.82 -15.61
C MET A 345 -17.15 -8.75 -15.17
N PHE A 346 -15.94 -8.20 -15.05
CA PHE A 346 -14.75 -8.92 -14.61
C PHE A 346 -14.01 -8.15 -13.50
N VAL A 347 -13.22 -8.87 -12.71
CA VAL A 347 -12.39 -8.29 -11.65
C VAL A 347 -11.02 -8.96 -11.62
N SER A 348 -9.96 -8.20 -11.32
CA SER A 348 -8.59 -8.71 -11.25
C SER A 348 -7.80 -8.12 -10.09
N GLY A 349 -6.71 -8.79 -9.74
CA GLY A 349 -5.76 -8.33 -8.74
C GLY A 349 -6.31 -8.35 -7.32
N TRP A 350 -5.87 -7.41 -6.49
CA TRP A 350 -6.23 -7.38 -5.07
C TRP A 350 -7.72 -7.15 -4.81
N LEU A 351 -8.41 -6.55 -5.74
CA LEU A 351 -9.85 -6.38 -5.67
C LEU A 351 -10.61 -7.71 -5.82
N ALA A 352 -10.02 -8.69 -6.54
CA ALA A 352 -10.59 -10.03 -6.72
C ALA A 352 -10.22 -11.00 -5.58
N THR A 353 -8.97 -10.92 -5.08
CA THR A 353 -8.40 -11.94 -4.19
C THR A 353 -8.11 -11.45 -2.78
N GLY A 354 -8.24 -10.14 -2.52
CA GLY A 354 -7.65 -9.46 -1.39
C GLY A 354 -6.15 -9.16 -1.58
N PRO A 355 -5.51 -8.39 -0.68
CA PRO A 355 -4.13 -7.91 -0.82
C PRO A 355 -3.11 -9.02 -0.47
N VAL A 356 -3.09 -10.08 -1.27
CA VAL A 356 -2.19 -11.23 -1.13
C VAL A 356 -1.35 -11.42 -2.40
N GLY A 357 -0.18 -12.03 -2.25
CA GLY A 357 0.71 -12.31 -3.34
C GLY A 357 1.69 -11.17 -3.67
N VAL A 358 2.36 -11.32 -4.79
CA VAL A 358 3.38 -10.38 -5.30
C VAL A 358 3.04 -9.99 -6.75
N ILE A 359 3.72 -8.97 -7.28
CA ILE A 359 3.46 -8.46 -8.64
C ILE A 359 3.43 -9.57 -9.69
N VAL A 360 4.29 -10.59 -9.57
CA VAL A 360 4.33 -11.71 -10.53
C VAL A 360 3.04 -12.53 -10.52
N SER A 361 2.50 -12.84 -9.34
CA SER A 361 1.22 -13.58 -9.25
C SER A 361 0.05 -12.75 -9.80
N THR A 362 0.02 -11.45 -9.51
CA THR A 362 -0.98 -10.53 -10.05
C THR A 362 -0.89 -10.40 -11.57
N MET A 363 0.32 -10.43 -12.13
CA MET A 363 0.52 -10.41 -13.58
C MET A 363 -0.06 -11.66 -14.26
N PHE A 364 0.19 -12.85 -13.71
CA PHE A 364 -0.40 -14.09 -14.25
C PHE A 364 -1.92 -14.12 -14.11
N ASP A 365 -2.45 -13.63 -13.00
CA ASP A 365 -3.89 -13.45 -12.82
C ASP A 365 -4.47 -12.54 -13.92
N ALA A 366 -3.87 -11.37 -14.15
CA ALA A 366 -4.31 -10.42 -15.17
C ALA A 366 -4.30 -11.02 -16.59
N PHE A 367 -3.28 -11.82 -16.95
CA PHE A 367 -3.28 -12.52 -18.25
C PHE A 367 -4.39 -13.57 -18.35
N GLY A 368 -4.64 -14.32 -17.27
CA GLY A 368 -5.74 -15.29 -17.22
C GLY A 368 -7.11 -14.61 -17.41
N VAL A 369 -7.32 -13.47 -16.77
CA VAL A 369 -8.55 -12.67 -16.93
C VAL A 369 -8.71 -12.18 -18.38
N ALA A 370 -7.64 -11.64 -18.96
CA ALA A 370 -7.67 -11.17 -20.35
C ALA A 370 -8.03 -12.31 -21.33
N ASP A 371 -7.48 -13.52 -21.13
CA ASP A 371 -7.81 -14.69 -21.92
C ASP A 371 -9.29 -15.09 -21.79
N GLU A 372 -9.87 -15.02 -20.58
CA GLU A 372 -11.29 -15.32 -20.36
C GLU A 372 -12.19 -14.25 -21.00
N MET A 373 -11.84 -12.97 -20.90
CA MET A 373 -12.57 -11.89 -21.58
C MET A 373 -12.57 -12.07 -23.11
N VAL A 374 -11.43 -12.41 -23.70
CA VAL A 374 -11.31 -12.66 -25.15
C VAL A 374 -12.12 -13.88 -25.58
N LYS A 375 -12.14 -14.94 -24.78
CA LYS A 375 -12.97 -16.13 -25.06
C LYS A 375 -14.46 -15.77 -25.04
N GLU A 376 -14.91 -14.99 -24.06
CA GLU A 376 -16.29 -14.54 -23.95
C GLU A 376 -16.68 -13.69 -25.15
N TRP A 377 -15.86 -12.69 -25.47
CA TRP A 377 -16.08 -11.84 -26.63
C TRP A 377 -16.17 -12.61 -27.95
N ARG A 378 -15.31 -13.63 -28.14
CA ARG A 378 -15.31 -14.46 -29.37
C ARG A 378 -16.50 -15.43 -29.44
N ALA A 379 -17.08 -15.81 -28.32
CA ALA A 379 -18.20 -16.74 -28.28
C ALA A 379 -19.51 -16.15 -28.83
N SER A 380 -19.60 -14.83 -29.04
CA SER A 380 -20.65 -14.04 -29.72
C SER A 380 -22.12 -14.28 -29.26
N SER A 381 -22.33 -15.27 -28.39
CA SER A 381 -23.65 -15.69 -27.90
C SER A 381 -23.90 -15.31 -26.44
N ILE A 382 -22.91 -14.71 -25.78
CA ILE A 382 -23.00 -14.33 -24.36
C ILE A 382 -23.46 -12.89 -24.27
N PRO A 383 -24.46 -12.58 -23.42
CA PRO A 383 -24.90 -11.21 -23.19
C PRO A 383 -23.70 -10.34 -22.71
N THR A 384 -23.60 -9.16 -23.26
CA THR A 384 -22.63 -8.12 -22.86
C THR A 384 -23.34 -7.05 -22.05
N LEU A 385 -22.59 -6.19 -21.35
CA LEU A 385 -23.13 -5.08 -20.56
C LEU A 385 -24.12 -4.21 -21.32
N CYS A 386 -23.86 -3.93 -22.60
CA CYS A 386 -24.66 -3.02 -23.43
C CYS A 386 -25.81 -3.71 -24.18
N GLY A 387 -25.98 -5.04 -24.05
CA GLY A 387 -26.90 -5.75 -24.95
C GLY A 387 -26.41 -5.79 -26.41
N ALA A 388 -27.12 -6.48 -27.28
CA ALA A 388 -26.70 -6.68 -28.67
C ALA A 388 -27.00 -5.52 -29.66
N ALA A 389 -27.58 -4.42 -29.20
CA ALA A 389 -28.04 -3.34 -30.05
C ALA A 389 -27.11 -2.12 -29.98
N GLY A 390 -26.30 -1.88 -30.98
CA GLY A 390 -25.58 -0.61 -31.18
C GLY A 390 -24.06 -0.69 -31.22
N HIS A 391 -23.47 -1.85 -31.50
CA HIS A 391 -22.04 -2.10 -31.29
C HIS A 391 -21.04 -1.35 -32.18
N ASP A 392 -21.39 -0.86 -33.35
CA ASP A 392 -20.36 -0.41 -34.30
C ASP A 392 -20.02 1.10 -34.23
N GLU A 393 -20.95 1.95 -33.81
CA GLU A 393 -20.72 3.40 -33.75
C GLU A 393 -20.37 3.88 -32.33
N ALA A 394 -21.05 3.38 -31.28
CA ALA A 394 -20.82 3.80 -29.89
C ALA A 394 -19.43 3.41 -29.34
N LEU A 395 -18.84 2.34 -29.84
CA LEU A 395 -17.52 1.84 -29.40
C LEU A 395 -16.33 2.71 -29.87
N ARG A 396 -16.55 3.68 -30.76
CA ARG A 396 -15.49 4.56 -31.30
C ARG A 396 -15.46 5.93 -30.65
N ASP A 397 -16.51 6.32 -29.95
CA ASP A 397 -16.63 7.66 -29.40
C ASP A 397 -16.14 7.72 -27.93
N THR A 398 -15.65 8.90 -27.55
CA THR A 398 -15.39 9.19 -26.13
C THR A 398 -16.73 9.24 -25.40
N PRO A 399 -16.89 8.55 -24.26
CA PRO A 399 -18.10 8.63 -23.46
C PRO A 399 -18.53 10.07 -23.22
N GLU A 400 -19.82 10.35 -23.37
CA GLU A 400 -20.36 11.70 -23.28
C GLU A 400 -20.00 12.39 -21.96
N ALA A 401 -20.02 11.64 -20.85
CA ALA A 401 -19.63 12.12 -19.54
C ALA A 401 -18.16 12.58 -19.44
N LEU A 402 -17.31 12.21 -20.40
CA LEU A 402 -15.90 12.62 -20.46
C LEU A 402 -15.65 13.71 -21.50
N GLN A 403 -16.62 14.02 -22.39
CA GLN A 403 -16.47 15.04 -23.42
C GLN A 403 -16.38 16.44 -22.81
N GLY A 404 -15.36 17.21 -23.20
CA GLY A 404 -15.14 18.55 -22.68
C GLY A 404 -14.70 18.63 -21.21
N GLN A 405 -14.50 17.49 -20.57
CA GLN A 405 -13.98 17.42 -19.20
C GLN A 405 -12.44 17.54 -19.17
N ARG A 406 -11.90 17.95 -18.02
CA ARG A 406 -10.44 18.09 -17.80
C ARG A 406 -9.80 16.73 -17.52
N THR A 407 -9.86 15.82 -18.48
CA THR A 407 -9.17 14.53 -18.44
C THR A 407 -7.71 14.69 -18.88
N VAL A 408 -6.87 13.72 -18.55
CA VAL A 408 -5.46 13.67 -18.95
C VAL A 408 -5.27 12.47 -19.90
N SER A 409 -4.83 12.74 -21.14
CA SER A 409 -4.48 11.67 -22.08
C SER A 409 -3.13 11.03 -21.73
N PHE A 410 -2.78 9.89 -22.36
CA PHE A 410 -1.49 9.25 -22.15
C PHE A 410 -0.32 10.12 -22.61
N ASP A 411 -0.49 10.89 -23.70
CA ASP A 411 0.54 11.82 -24.16
C ASP A 411 0.75 12.97 -23.17
N GLN A 412 -0.33 13.52 -22.61
CA GLN A 412 -0.24 14.51 -21.54
C GLN A 412 0.42 13.93 -20.27
N TRP A 413 0.11 12.68 -19.91
CA TRP A 413 0.80 12.01 -18.82
C TRP A 413 2.32 11.90 -19.09
N ARG A 414 2.72 11.62 -20.34
CA ARG A 414 4.16 11.61 -20.73
C ARG A 414 4.82 12.96 -20.56
N VAL A 415 4.11 14.06 -20.80
CA VAL A 415 4.62 15.41 -20.54
C VAL A 415 4.88 15.63 -19.06
N ILE A 416 3.97 15.19 -18.19
CA ILE A 416 4.17 15.23 -16.73
C ILE A 416 5.37 14.37 -16.33
N ASP A 417 5.46 13.14 -16.81
CA ASP A 417 6.54 12.20 -16.53
C ASP A 417 7.92 12.78 -16.91
N GLU A 418 8.02 13.39 -18.09
CA GLU A 418 9.26 14.01 -18.55
C GLU A 418 9.62 15.26 -17.73
N ALA A 419 8.64 16.09 -17.39
CA ALA A 419 8.88 17.26 -16.54
C ALA A 419 9.40 16.88 -15.14
N GLU A 420 8.87 15.81 -14.55
CA GLU A 420 9.35 15.27 -13.26
C GLU A 420 10.79 14.74 -13.38
N ARG A 421 11.15 14.09 -14.49
CA ARG A 421 12.50 13.59 -14.74
C ARG A 421 13.50 14.75 -14.87
N GLN A 422 13.15 15.79 -15.64
CA GLN A 422 13.99 16.98 -15.81
C GLN A 422 14.20 17.73 -14.49
N ARG A 423 13.15 17.84 -13.65
CA ARG A 423 13.27 18.38 -12.30
C ARG A 423 14.21 17.53 -11.43
N GLY A 424 14.13 16.21 -11.57
CA GLY A 424 15.02 15.28 -10.86
C GLY A 424 16.47 15.43 -11.29
N GLU A 425 16.76 15.51 -12.59
CA GLU A 425 18.12 15.70 -13.11
C GLU A 425 18.77 16.97 -12.55
N ALA A 426 18.02 18.07 -12.44
CA ALA A 426 18.50 19.32 -11.84
C ALA A 426 18.90 19.17 -10.36
N LEU A 427 18.35 18.17 -9.66
CA LEU A 427 18.66 17.85 -8.27
C LEU A 427 19.61 16.65 -8.12
N GLY A 428 20.09 16.07 -9.22
CA GLY A 428 20.91 14.86 -9.21
C GLY A 428 20.15 13.60 -8.77
N LYS A 429 18.84 13.56 -8.97
CA LYS A 429 17.91 12.48 -8.65
C LYS A 429 17.36 11.82 -9.91
N THR A 430 16.78 10.63 -9.77
CA THR A 430 16.10 9.95 -10.88
C THR A 430 14.83 10.67 -11.33
N ARG A 431 14.14 11.31 -10.39
CA ARG A 431 12.86 12.01 -10.59
C ARG A 431 12.59 12.94 -9.41
N GLU A 432 11.94 14.07 -9.66
CA GLU A 432 11.34 14.92 -8.63
C GLU A 432 9.86 15.11 -8.95
N LYS A 433 8.99 14.44 -8.18
CA LYS A 433 7.56 14.37 -8.44
C LYS A 433 6.86 15.71 -8.16
N PHE A 434 5.79 15.99 -8.89
CA PHE A 434 4.82 16.99 -8.50
C PHE A 434 4.01 16.45 -7.31
N LEU A 435 3.76 17.31 -6.33
CA LEU A 435 3.09 16.91 -5.09
C LEU A 435 1.59 17.20 -5.08
N THR A 436 1.09 17.92 -6.08
CA THR A 436 -0.34 18.25 -6.19
C THR A 436 -0.86 17.97 -7.60
N VAL A 437 -2.14 17.60 -7.69
CA VAL A 437 -2.82 17.45 -8.99
C VAL A 437 -2.84 18.77 -9.76
N ALA A 438 -2.97 19.90 -9.07
CA ALA A 438 -2.96 21.22 -9.68
C ALA A 438 -1.64 21.52 -10.41
N GLU A 439 -0.48 21.15 -9.80
CA GLU A 439 0.83 21.29 -10.45
C GLU A 439 0.94 20.41 -11.70
N MET A 440 0.48 19.15 -11.63
CA MET A 440 0.48 18.22 -12.75
C MET A 440 -0.37 18.75 -13.92
N LEU A 441 -1.58 19.21 -13.63
CA LEU A 441 -2.49 19.75 -14.65
C LEU A 441 -1.95 21.02 -15.32
N LYS A 442 -1.26 21.87 -14.57
CA LYS A 442 -0.63 23.10 -15.10
C LYS A 442 0.46 22.81 -16.14
N VAL A 443 1.12 21.67 -16.04
CA VAL A 443 2.19 21.29 -16.98
C VAL A 443 1.64 20.88 -18.35
N VAL A 444 0.38 20.46 -18.41
CA VAL A 444 -0.29 19.94 -19.63
C VAL A 444 -1.31 20.90 -20.24
N GLU A 445 -1.49 22.08 -19.62
CA GLU A 445 -2.20 23.22 -20.19
C GLU A 445 -1.36 23.94 -21.26
#